data_2b5abb52763591088c642774e49be683
#
_entry.id   2b5abb52763591088c642774e49be683
#
_cell.length_a   1.000
_cell.length_b   1.000
_cell.length_c   1.000
_cell.angle_alpha   90.00
_cell.angle_beta   90.00
_cell.angle_gamma   90.00
#
_symmetry.space_group_name_H-M   'P 1'
#
loop_
_entity.id
_entity.type
_entity.pdbx_description
1 polymer ?
#
loop_
_entity_poly.entity_id
_entity_poly.type
_entity_poly.pdbx_seq_one_letter_code
_entity_poly.pdbx_strand_id
1 'polypeptide(L)'
;MPRPIWSGSLSFGLVNVPVVMFSAVRDQSLRFNQLHEPDGARIETKRFCAEEGKEVPFEEIARAFDTDDGKTVVITDDELQEVAPRRTRTIDIEAFADLADVDPIYFDHPYFLAPIGEADGTKRAYQLLVEAMGRQERVAIGRFVMRTKEYLVAIQVRDERLALTTMRWGDEIRSTDGIDTGGARKPAKAQLEQAVALIEALGTEWDPPAWEDRYRARLEDVVERKRKGQTIKAPKEATEQPSPVPDLMAALEKSLAEAGSGSGSKSGSGKKAAAKQPPAEARDGDLADLSREELYERAQEEDVPGRSSMSKGELIDALDG
;
A
#
# COMPACT_ATOMS: atom_id res chain seq x y z
N MET A 1 4.19 6.99 23.60
CA MET A 1 3.55 5.64 23.57
C MET A 1 2.29 5.74 22.73
N PRO A 2 1.96 4.73 21.91
CA PRO A 2 0.70 4.73 21.17
C PRO A 2 -0.48 4.74 22.15
N ARG A 3 -1.57 5.46 21.77
CA ARG A 3 -2.80 5.46 22.58
C ARG A 3 -3.58 4.18 22.32
N PRO A 4 -4.07 3.49 23.38
CA PRO A 4 -4.98 2.38 23.20
C PRO A 4 -6.29 2.88 22.60
N ILE A 5 -6.82 2.12 21.62
CA ILE A 5 -8.09 2.43 20.95
C ILE A 5 -9.27 1.65 21.54
N TRP A 6 -8.98 0.56 22.26
CA TRP A 6 -9.96 -0.28 22.93
C TRP A 6 -9.30 -0.94 24.14
N SER A 7 -10.09 -1.26 25.14
CA SER A 7 -9.69 -2.02 26.34
C SER A 7 -10.80 -2.97 26.73
N GLY A 8 -10.42 -4.17 27.17
CA GLY A 8 -11.33 -5.22 27.55
C GLY A 8 -10.58 -6.45 27.98
N SER A 9 -11.09 -7.61 27.65
CA SER A 9 -10.46 -8.89 27.97
C SER A 9 -10.49 -9.83 26.78
N LEU A 10 -9.49 -10.70 26.73
CA LEU A 10 -9.42 -11.81 25.81
C LEU A 10 -9.88 -13.05 26.54
N SER A 11 -10.95 -13.68 26.08
CA SER A 11 -11.58 -14.87 26.67
C SER A 11 -11.21 -16.10 25.85
N PHE A 12 -10.75 -17.12 26.56
CA PHE A 12 -10.43 -18.42 25.98
C PHE A 12 -10.89 -19.51 27.01
N GLY A 13 -12.03 -20.09 26.73
CA GLY A 13 -12.66 -21.03 27.68
C GLY A 13 -12.91 -20.37 29.04
N LEU A 14 -12.28 -20.86 30.08
CA LEU A 14 -12.37 -20.29 31.44
C LEU A 14 -11.30 -19.26 31.76
N VAL A 15 -10.35 -19.06 30.85
CA VAL A 15 -9.28 -18.09 31.02
C VAL A 15 -9.71 -16.73 30.44
N ASN A 16 -9.55 -15.69 31.25
CA ASN A 16 -9.87 -14.33 30.88
C ASN A 16 -8.66 -13.43 31.14
N VAL A 17 -8.11 -12.84 30.09
CA VAL A 17 -6.91 -12.03 30.14
C VAL A 17 -7.25 -10.58 29.83
N PRO A 18 -7.14 -9.66 30.80
CA PRO A 18 -7.32 -8.23 30.53
C PRO A 18 -6.30 -7.71 29.54
N VAL A 19 -6.78 -7.08 28.45
CA VAL A 19 -5.93 -6.57 27.35
C VAL A 19 -6.34 -5.17 26.90
N VAL A 20 -5.37 -4.43 26.37
CA VAL A 20 -5.56 -3.23 25.59
C VAL A 20 -5.20 -3.49 24.13
N MET A 21 -5.88 -2.79 23.24
CA MET A 21 -5.67 -2.89 21.79
C MET A 21 -5.13 -1.58 21.22
N PHE A 22 -4.10 -1.70 20.40
CA PHE A 22 -3.45 -0.60 19.69
C PHE A 22 -3.54 -0.82 18.19
N SER A 23 -3.70 0.24 17.40
CA SER A 23 -3.56 0.09 15.94
C SER A 23 -2.13 -0.35 15.60
N ALA A 24 -2.01 -1.40 14.78
CA ALA A 24 -0.71 -1.86 14.28
C ALA A 24 -0.21 -1.02 13.09
N VAL A 25 -1.10 -0.25 12.48
CA VAL A 25 -0.79 0.60 11.32
C VAL A 25 -0.95 2.08 11.69
N ARG A 26 -0.13 2.90 11.05
CA ARG A 26 -0.21 4.35 11.12
C ARG A 26 -0.53 4.88 9.73
N ASP A 27 -1.64 5.60 9.61
CA ASP A 27 -1.92 6.37 8.40
C ASP A 27 -0.85 7.46 8.22
N GLN A 28 -0.11 7.36 7.12
CA GLN A 28 0.94 8.31 6.75
C GLN A 28 0.55 9.18 5.56
N SER A 29 -0.71 9.15 5.13
CA SER A 29 -1.20 9.99 4.06
C SER A 29 -1.15 11.48 4.44
N LEU A 30 -0.70 12.31 3.50
CA LEU A 30 -0.72 13.75 3.66
C LEU A 30 -2.16 14.25 3.56
N ARG A 31 -2.62 14.91 4.63
CA ARG A 31 -3.98 15.47 4.69
C ARG A 31 -3.93 16.94 4.33
N PHE A 32 -4.71 17.32 3.32
CA PHE A 32 -4.86 18.71 2.91
C PHE A 32 -6.16 19.30 3.46
N ASN A 33 -6.07 20.51 4.00
CA ASN A 33 -7.25 21.29 4.34
C ASN A 33 -7.79 21.96 3.07
N GLN A 34 -9.10 22.03 2.95
CA GLN A 34 -9.75 22.78 1.89
C GLN A 34 -9.81 24.26 2.28
N LEU A 35 -9.40 25.10 1.34
CA LEU A 35 -9.40 26.56 1.51
C LEU A 35 -10.18 27.18 0.34
N HIS A 36 -10.81 28.32 0.62
CA HIS A 36 -11.40 29.15 -0.42
C HIS A 36 -10.27 29.82 -1.20
N GLU A 37 -10.19 29.58 -2.50
CA GLU A 37 -9.05 29.99 -3.32
C GLU A 37 -8.77 31.51 -3.30
N PRO A 38 -9.81 32.39 -3.38
CA PRO A 38 -9.58 33.83 -3.48
C PRO A 38 -9.01 34.48 -2.21
N ASP A 39 -9.34 33.96 -1.02
CA ASP A 39 -9.01 34.61 0.28
C ASP A 39 -8.27 33.71 1.25
N GLY A 40 -8.08 32.43 0.92
CA GLY A 40 -7.40 31.45 1.78
C GLY A 40 -8.19 31.05 3.03
N ALA A 41 -9.46 31.42 3.16
CA ALA A 41 -10.31 31.04 4.28
C ALA A 41 -10.57 29.53 4.31
N ARG A 42 -10.74 28.96 5.51
CA ARG A 42 -11.09 27.55 5.67
C ARG A 42 -12.54 27.30 5.24
N ILE A 43 -12.77 26.20 4.55
CA ILE A 43 -14.12 25.76 4.17
C ILE A 43 -14.75 25.03 5.36
N GLU A 44 -16.00 25.41 5.66
CA GLU A 44 -16.89 24.70 6.58
C GLU A 44 -17.91 23.88 5.78
N THR A 45 -18.19 22.66 6.26
CA THR A 45 -19.24 21.80 5.64
C THR A 45 -20.47 21.80 6.53
N LYS A 46 -21.61 22.19 5.96
CA LYS A 46 -22.90 22.23 6.64
C LYS A 46 -23.89 21.30 5.91
N ARG A 47 -24.90 20.83 6.64
CA ARG A 47 -25.95 19.97 6.09
C ARG A 47 -27.17 20.81 5.78
N PHE A 48 -27.75 20.59 4.59
CA PHE A 48 -28.94 21.28 4.14
C PHE A 48 -30.01 20.27 3.75
N CYS A 49 -31.27 20.57 4.09
CA CYS A 49 -32.41 19.85 3.55
C CYS A 49 -32.54 20.13 2.04
N ALA A 50 -32.61 19.07 1.23
CA ALA A 50 -32.67 19.20 -0.22
C ALA A 50 -33.97 19.90 -0.70
N GLU A 51 -35.06 19.72 0.03
CA GLU A 51 -36.37 20.34 -0.32
C GLU A 51 -36.46 21.76 0.17
N GLU A 52 -36.06 22.03 1.42
CA GLU A 52 -36.24 23.36 2.02
C GLU A 52 -35.06 24.31 1.75
N GLY A 53 -33.90 23.80 1.38
CA GLY A 53 -32.69 24.60 1.23
C GLY A 53 -32.15 25.22 2.54
N LYS A 54 -32.62 24.75 3.70
CA LYS A 54 -32.24 25.23 5.02
C LYS A 54 -31.19 24.33 5.65
N GLU A 55 -30.34 24.91 6.47
CA GLU A 55 -29.38 24.16 7.31
C GLU A 55 -30.15 23.31 8.32
N VAL A 56 -29.77 22.02 8.43
CA VAL A 56 -30.39 21.03 9.32
C VAL A 56 -29.44 20.70 10.45
N PRO A 57 -29.83 20.95 11.72
CA PRO A 57 -29.09 20.53 12.88
C PRO A 57 -28.94 19.00 12.93
N PHE A 58 -27.87 18.52 13.58
CA PHE A 58 -27.62 17.06 13.63
C PHE A 58 -28.73 16.28 14.33
N GLU A 59 -29.38 16.90 15.31
CA GLU A 59 -30.44 16.32 16.13
C GLU A 59 -31.74 16.09 15.33
N GLU A 60 -31.91 16.79 14.21
CA GLU A 60 -33.07 16.66 13.33
C GLU A 60 -32.88 15.67 12.17
N ILE A 61 -31.67 15.01 12.13
CA ILE A 61 -31.35 14.07 11.07
C ILE A 61 -31.74 12.66 11.49
N ALA A 62 -32.75 12.10 10.84
CA ALA A 62 -33.12 10.69 10.99
C ALA A 62 -32.28 9.79 10.09
N ARG A 63 -32.15 8.52 10.47
CA ARG A 63 -31.56 7.47 9.63
C ARG A 63 -32.66 6.71 8.92
N ALA A 64 -32.45 6.44 7.65
CA ALA A 64 -33.39 5.68 6.86
C ALA A 64 -32.69 4.60 6.04
N PHE A 65 -33.39 3.51 5.78
CA PHE A 65 -32.94 2.41 4.93
C PHE A 65 -33.91 2.29 3.76
N ASP A 66 -33.37 2.31 2.56
CA ASP A 66 -34.16 2.09 1.34
C ASP A 66 -34.23 0.59 1.04
N THR A 67 -35.43 0.06 1.02
CA THR A 67 -35.71 -1.35 0.75
C THR A 67 -35.76 -1.62 -0.75
N ASP A 68 -35.58 -2.89 -1.16
CA ASP A 68 -35.58 -3.30 -2.58
C ASP A 68 -36.94 -3.03 -3.28
N ASP A 69 -38.04 -2.90 -2.54
CA ASP A 69 -39.35 -2.55 -3.05
C ASP A 69 -39.56 -1.01 -3.19
N GLY A 70 -38.51 -0.23 -2.98
CA GLY A 70 -38.50 1.21 -3.17
C GLY A 70 -39.11 2.01 -2.03
N LYS A 71 -39.35 1.42 -0.86
CA LYS A 71 -39.79 2.12 0.35
C LYS A 71 -38.63 2.55 1.21
N THR A 72 -38.73 3.74 1.76
CA THR A 72 -37.80 4.25 2.75
C THR A 72 -38.34 3.98 4.16
N VAL A 73 -37.60 3.22 4.96
CA VAL A 73 -37.92 2.90 6.36
C VAL A 73 -37.04 3.75 7.25
N VAL A 74 -37.62 4.60 8.08
CA VAL A 74 -36.89 5.38 9.07
C VAL A 74 -36.60 4.50 10.28
N ILE A 75 -35.37 4.49 10.74
CA ILE A 75 -34.89 3.73 11.87
C ILE A 75 -34.44 4.71 12.95
N THR A 76 -34.99 4.60 14.13
CA THR A 76 -34.67 5.44 15.28
C THR A 76 -33.40 4.98 15.97
N ASP A 77 -32.76 5.89 16.71
CA ASP A 77 -31.58 5.54 17.50
C ASP A 77 -31.89 4.52 18.62
N ASP A 78 -33.11 4.52 19.15
CA ASP A 78 -33.54 3.55 20.17
C ASP A 78 -33.69 2.14 19.56
N GLU A 79 -34.27 2.01 18.37
CA GLU A 79 -34.36 0.73 17.65
C GLU A 79 -32.96 0.19 17.31
N LEU A 80 -32.03 1.06 16.90
CA LEU A 80 -30.65 0.64 16.68
C LEU A 80 -29.94 0.20 17.96
N GLN A 81 -30.27 0.80 19.11
CA GLN A 81 -29.71 0.39 20.38
C GLN A 81 -30.30 -0.95 20.87
N GLU A 82 -31.54 -1.24 20.56
CA GLU A 82 -32.20 -2.51 20.92
C GLU A 82 -31.55 -3.71 20.22
N VAL A 83 -31.17 -3.55 18.93
CA VAL A 83 -30.50 -4.60 18.15
C VAL A 83 -28.96 -4.56 18.27
N ALA A 84 -28.42 -3.54 18.94
CA ALA A 84 -26.97 -3.41 19.08
C ALA A 84 -26.37 -4.60 19.82
N PRO A 85 -25.25 -5.17 19.35
CA PRO A 85 -24.60 -6.27 20.04
C PRO A 85 -24.20 -5.84 21.46
N ARG A 86 -24.36 -6.75 22.41
CA ARG A 86 -24.01 -6.49 23.82
C ARG A 86 -22.54 -6.08 23.91
N ARG A 87 -22.27 -4.93 24.52
CA ARG A 87 -20.89 -4.40 24.71
C ARG A 87 -20.21 -5.18 25.84
N THR A 88 -19.87 -6.43 25.58
CA THR A 88 -19.21 -7.30 26.58
C THR A 88 -17.80 -6.84 26.94
N ARG A 89 -17.18 -6.00 26.09
CA ARG A 89 -15.74 -5.68 26.14
C ARG A 89 -14.86 -6.92 26.23
N THR A 90 -15.30 -7.98 25.58
CA THR A 90 -14.58 -9.25 25.51
C THR A 90 -14.31 -9.58 24.06
N ILE A 91 -13.12 -10.06 23.79
CA ILE A 91 -12.75 -10.74 22.56
C ILE A 91 -12.91 -12.22 22.87
N ASP A 92 -13.93 -12.85 22.32
CA ASP A 92 -14.24 -14.27 22.60
C ASP A 92 -13.60 -15.13 21.52
N ILE A 93 -12.61 -15.96 21.91
CA ILE A 93 -12.01 -16.96 21.03
C ILE A 93 -12.97 -18.16 20.95
N GLU A 94 -13.46 -18.45 19.74
CA GLU A 94 -14.41 -19.53 19.47
C GLU A 94 -13.75 -20.76 18.86
N ALA A 95 -12.66 -20.58 18.09
CA ALA A 95 -11.99 -21.67 17.38
C ALA A 95 -10.50 -21.38 17.15
N PHE A 96 -9.78 -22.43 16.75
CA PHE A 96 -8.41 -22.33 16.23
C PHE A 96 -8.36 -23.02 14.88
N ALA A 97 -7.73 -22.35 13.90
CA ALA A 97 -7.50 -22.85 12.55
C ALA A 97 -6.00 -22.85 12.22
N ASP A 98 -5.61 -23.61 11.21
CA ASP A 98 -4.29 -23.47 10.63
C ASP A 98 -4.22 -22.16 9.84
N LEU A 99 -3.15 -21.39 9.99
CA LEU A 99 -3.03 -20.09 9.33
C LEU A 99 -3.08 -20.23 7.79
N ALA A 100 -2.56 -21.34 7.27
CA ALA A 100 -2.57 -21.64 5.84
C ALA A 100 -3.98 -21.86 5.25
N ASP A 101 -4.96 -22.23 6.09
CA ASP A 101 -6.34 -22.44 5.68
C ASP A 101 -7.15 -21.13 5.63
N VAL A 102 -6.61 -20.05 6.21
CA VAL A 102 -7.26 -18.74 6.20
C VAL A 102 -6.78 -17.94 5.00
N ASP A 103 -7.63 -17.83 3.98
CA ASP A 103 -7.29 -17.05 2.79
C ASP A 103 -7.04 -15.58 3.17
N PRO A 104 -5.91 -14.97 2.75
CA PRO A 104 -5.58 -13.58 3.00
C PRO A 104 -6.65 -12.56 2.60
N ILE A 105 -7.56 -12.91 1.68
CA ILE A 105 -8.68 -12.04 1.24
C ILE A 105 -9.62 -11.66 2.38
N TYR A 106 -9.69 -12.48 3.43
CA TYR A 106 -10.52 -12.21 4.59
C TYR A 106 -9.93 -11.19 5.56
N PHE A 107 -8.61 -10.94 5.54
CA PHE A 107 -7.98 -10.01 6.48
C PHE A 107 -8.26 -8.55 6.11
N ASP A 108 -8.57 -7.73 7.12
CA ASP A 108 -8.90 -6.32 6.94
C ASP A 108 -7.91 -5.41 7.69
N HIS A 109 -8.10 -5.16 8.98
CA HIS A 109 -7.29 -4.19 9.71
C HIS A 109 -6.54 -4.82 10.90
N PRO A 110 -5.21 -4.63 11.00
CA PRO A 110 -4.40 -5.23 12.05
C PRO A 110 -4.28 -4.35 13.29
N TYR A 111 -4.20 -5.01 14.45
CA TYR A 111 -4.01 -4.43 15.77
C TYR A 111 -3.02 -5.24 16.58
N PHE A 112 -2.42 -4.63 17.62
CA PHE A 112 -1.66 -5.35 18.63
C PHE A 112 -2.44 -5.39 19.93
N LEU A 113 -2.38 -6.55 20.63
CA LEU A 113 -2.92 -6.72 21.95
C LEU A 113 -1.78 -6.73 22.97
N ALA A 114 -1.99 -6.06 24.10
CA ALA A 114 -1.06 -6.09 25.22
C ALA A 114 -1.83 -6.31 26.54
N PRO A 115 -1.25 -6.99 27.54
CA PRO A 115 -1.89 -7.20 28.83
C PRO A 115 -2.05 -5.88 29.59
N ILE A 116 -3.16 -5.74 30.32
CA ILE A 116 -3.41 -4.58 31.20
C ILE A 116 -2.89 -4.85 32.60
N GLY A 117 -2.21 -3.84 33.15
CA GLY A 117 -1.81 -3.82 34.55
C GLY A 117 -0.48 -4.50 34.83
N GLU A 118 -0.06 -4.36 36.09
CA GLU A 118 1.24 -4.86 36.57
C GLU A 118 1.12 -6.21 37.28
N ALA A 119 -0.09 -6.74 37.45
CA ALA A 119 -0.32 -8.00 38.13
C ALA A 119 0.36 -9.16 37.38
N ASP A 120 1.24 -9.87 38.08
CA ASP A 120 1.98 -11.01 37.55
C ASP A 120 1.08 -12.09 36.93
N GLY A 121 -0.10 -12.31 37.50
CA GLY A 121 -1.07 -13.30 37.02
C GLY A 121 -1.56 -12.99 35.58
N THR A 122 -1.88 -11.71 35.29
CA THR A 122 -2.32 -11.28 33.94
C THR A 122 -1.22 -11.45 32.93
N LYS A 123 0.01 -11.01 33.24
CA LYS A 123 1.16 -11.16 32.39
C LYS A 123 1.49 -12.60 32.08
N ARG A 124 1.42 -13.49 33.12
CA ARG A 124 1.65 -14.92 32.93
C ARG A 124 0.59 -15.57 32.05
N ALA A 125 -0.70 -15.24 32.26
CA ALA A 125 -1.78 -15.79 31.45
C ALA A 125 -1.66 -15.32 29.97
N TYR A 126 -1.31 -14.06 29.74
CA TYR A 126 -1.03 -13.55 28.40
C TYR A 126 0.15 -14.29 27.75
N GLN A 127 1.27 -14.42 28.47
CA GLN A 127 2.46 -15.08 27.95
C GLN A 127 2.23 -16.56 27.68
N LEU A 128 1.46 -17.24 28.54
CA LEU A 128 1.06 -18.65 28.33
C LEU A 128 0.31 -18.79 26.99
N LEU A 129 -0.62 -17.88 26.70
CA LEU A 129 -1.38 -17.91 25.44
C LEU A 129 -0.47 -17.64 24.24
N VAL A 130 0.45 -16.67 24.32
CA VAL A 130 1.46 -16.39 23.28
C VAL A 130 2.29 -17.63 23.00
N GLU A 131 2.84 -18.28 24.05
CA GLU A 131 3.67 -19.47 23.89
C GLU A 131 2.89 -20.66 23.32
N ALA A 132 1.68 -20.90 23.83
CA ALA A 132 0.85 -22.01 23.38
C ALA A 132 0.46 -21.87 21.90
N MET A 133 0.02 -20.69 21.50
CA MET A 133 -0.33 -20.41 20.09
C MET A 133 0.88 -20.41 19.17
N GLY A 134 2.02 -19.86 19.62
CA GLY A 134 3.25 -19.84 18.83
C GLY A 134 3.80 -21.23 18.56
N ARG A 135 3.70 -22.16 19.52
CA ARG A 135 4.14 -23.56 19.33
C ARG A 135 3.27 -24.36 18.38
N GLN A 136 2.00 -24.00 18.27
CA GLN A 136 1.05 -24.73 17.43
C GLN A 136 0.88 -24.12 16.05
N GLU A 137 1.49 -22.95 15.79
CA GLU A 137 1.35 -22.19 14.53
C GLU A 137 -0.11 -21.95 14.12
N ARG A 138 -1.00 -21.87 15.11
CA ARG A 138 -2.43 -21.69 14.90
C ARG A 138 -2.87 -20.25 15.06
N VAL A 139 -3.88 -19.89 14.30
CA VAL A 139 -4.62 -18.65 14.43
C VAL A 139 -5.90 -18.89 15.23
N ALA A 140 -6.15 -18.07 16.23
CA ALA A 140 -7.42 -18.09 16.96
C ALA A 140 -8.45 -17.25 16.19
N ILE A 141 -9.63 -17.80 15.98
CA ILE A 141 -10.78 -17.13 15.38
C ILE A 141 -11.76 -16.79 16.50
N GLY A 142 -12.26 -15.55 16.48
CA GLY A 142 -13.17 -15.08 17.51
C GLY A 142 -13.98 -13.88 17.05
N ARG A 143 -14.73 -13.32 18.00
CA ARG A 143 -15.57 -12.13 17.79
C ARG A 143 -15.37 -11.13 18.91
N PHE A 144 -15.55 -9.87 18.57
CA PHE A 144 -15.63 -8.82 19.58
C PHE A 144 -16.43 -7.63 19.09
N VAL A 145 -16.91 -6.84 20.02
CA VAL A 145 -17.66 -5.62 19.74
C VAL A 145 -16.77 -4.40 19.97
N MET A 146 -16.62 -3.60 18.92
CA MET A 146 -15.94 -2.32 19.02
C MET A 146 -16.88 -1.21 18.56
N ARG A 147 -17.10 -0.22 19.42
CA ARG A 147 -18.11 0.84 19.22
C ARG A 147 -19.52 0.24 19.19
N THR A 148 -20.12 0.06 18.04
CA THR A 148 -21.48 -0.46 17.82
C THR A 148 -21.52 -1.62 16.83
N LYS A 149 -20.36 -2.10 16.38
CA LYS A 149 -20.25 -3.16 15.38
C LYS A 149 -19.54 -4.38 15.96
N GLU A 150 -20.08 -5.57 15.66
CA GLU A 150 -19.39 -6.83 15.88
C GLU A 150 -18.41 -7.10 14.75
N TYR A 151 -17.23 -7.61 15.10
CA TYR A 151 -16.16 -7.96 14.18
C TYR A 151 -15.77 -9.43 14.36
N LEU A 152 -15.64 -10.13 13.26
CA LEU A 152 -14.89 -11.37 13.19
C LEU A 152 -13.40 -11.05 13.24
N VAL A 153 -12.62 -11.81 14.00
CA VAL A 153 -11.19 -11.55 14.16
C VAL A 153 -10.36 -12.82 14.09
N ALA A 154 -9.15 -12.65 13.58
CA ALA A 154 -8.07 -13.62 13.64
C ALA A 154 -7.00 -13.09 14.60
N ILE A 155 -6.55 -13.92 15.54
CA ILE A 155 -5.48 -13.59 16.47
C ILE A 155 -4.33 -14.55 16.25
N GLN A 156 -3.14 -14.01 16.04
CA GLN A 156 -1.90 -14.76 15.79
C GLN A 156 -0.75 -14.21 16.63
N VAL A 157 0.27 -15.00 16.81
CA VAL A 157 1.50 -14.55 17.45
C VAL A 157 2.41 -13.90 16.42
N ARG A 158 2.88 -12.69 16.72
CA ARG A 158 3.88 -11.97 15.93
C ARG A 158 4.85 -11.24 16.87
N ASP A 159 6.13 -11.46 16.70
CA ASP A 159 7.18 -10.82 17.52
C ASP A 159 6.90 -10.96 19.03
N GLU A 160 6.59 -12.17 19.48
CA GLU A 160 6.26 -12.52 20.89
C GLU A 160 5.05 -11.74 21.46
N ARG A 161 4.15 -11.28 20.59
CA ARG A 161 2.91 -10.56 20.96
C ARG A 161 1.72 -11.13 20.22
N LEU A 162 0.54 -10.89 20.76
CA LEU A 162 -0.70 -11.18 20.04
C LEU A 162 -1.01 -10.04 19.08
N ALA A 163 -1.11 -10.38 17.81
CA ALA A 163 -1.64 -9.52 16.76
C ALA A 163 -3.08 -9.98 16.47
N LEU A 164 -4.02 -9.05 16.49
CA LEU A 164 -5.41 -9.25 16.13
C LEU A 164 -5.66 -8.55 14.80
N THR A 165 -6.24 -9.28 13.85
CA THR A 165 -6.68 -8.69 12.58
C THR A 165 -8.19 -8.85 12.45
N THR A 166 -8.92 -7.76 12.19
CA THR A 166 -10.34 -7.88 11.84
C THR A 166 -10.47 -8.59 10.50
N MET A 167 -11.56 -9.34 10.37
CA MET A 167 -11.82 -10.14 9.18
C MET A 167 -13.15 -9.72 8.54
N ARG A 168 -13.24 -9.96 7.25
CA ARG A 168 -14.50 -9.87 6.50
C ARG A 168 -15.35 -11.09 6.78
N TRP A 169 -16.66 -10.91 6.75
CA TRP A 169 -17.60 -12.01 6.79
C TRP A 169 -17.59 -12.77 5.45
N GLY A 170 -17.97 -14.05 5.48
CA GLY A 170 -17.96 -14.89 4.28
C GLY A 170 -18.85 -14.37 3.15
N ASP A 171 -19.94 -13.71 3.49
CA ASP A 171 -20.90 -13.11 2.55
C ASP A 171 -20.44 -11.73 2.03
N GLU A 172 -19.44 -11.10 2.64
CA GLU A 172 -18.81 -9.87 2.11
C GLU A 172 -17.85 -10.17 0.94
N ILE A 173 -17.37 -11.40 0.79
CA ILE A 173 -16.48 -11.80 -0.29
C ILE A 173 -17.32 -12.16 -1.52
N ARG A 174 -17.10 -11.42 -2.59
CA ARG A 174 -17.80 -11.66 -3.86
C ARG A 174 -17.30 -12.92 -4.52
N SER A 175 -18.21 -13.69 -5.12
CA SER A 175 -17.83 -14.79 -6.01
C SER A 175 -17.07 -14.24 -7.23
N THR A 176 -16.13 -15.03 -7.73
CA THR A 176 -15.47 -14.78 -9.01
C THR A 176 -16.32 -15.21 -10.21
N ASP A 177 -17.51 -15.81 -9.98
CA ASP A 177 -18.44 -16.20 -11.01
C ASP A 177 -18.87 -14.96 -11.83
N GLY A 178 -18.77 -15.06 -13.14
CA GLY A 178 -19.08 -13.94 -14.02
C GLY A 178 -17.92 -12.96 -14.28
N ILE A 179 -16.75 -13.15 -13.67
CA ILE A 179 -15.53 -12.45 -14.07
C ILE A 179 -14.94 -13.18 -15.27
N ASP A 180 -15.18 -12.60 -16.47
CA ASP A 180 -14.62 -13.17 -17.70
C ASP A 180 -13.10 -12.96 -17.76
N THR A 181 -12.35 -14.05 -17.72
CA THR A 181 -10.88 -14.03 -17.91
C THR A 181 -10.47 -14.18 -19.39
N GLY A 182 -11.41 -14.07 -20.31
CA GLY A 182 -11.18 -14.09 -21.75
C GLY A 182 -10.96 -15.48 -22.36
N GLY A 183 -11.13 -16.56 -21.62
CA GLY A 183 -11.10 -17.94 -22.13
C GLY A 183 -9.88 -18.29 -22.99
N ALA A 184 -8.74 -17.69 -22.71
CA ALA A 184 -7.53 -17.79 -23.52
C ALA A 184 -7.07 -19.25 -23.70
N ARG A 185 -6.54 -19.57 -24.86
CA ARG A 185 -5.89 -20.87 -25.10
C ARG A 185 -4.77 -21.08 -24.08
N LYS A 186 -4.58 -22.33 -23.65
CA LYS A 186 -3.43 -22.67 -22.81
C LYS A 186 -2.14 -22.20 -23.48
N PRO A 187 -1.24 -21.53 -22.76
CA PRO A 187 0.02 -21.07 -23.30
C PRO A 187 0.86 -22.24 -23.82
N ALA A 188 1.66 -22.01 -24.84
CA ALA A 188 2.62 -23.01 -25.32
C ALA A 188 3.65 -23.31 -24.22
N LYS A 189 4.15 -24.53 -24.17
CA LYS A 189 5.10 -24.97 -23.14
C LYS A 189 6.32 -24.07 -23.04
N ALA A 190 6.91 -23.67 -24.18
CA ALA A 190 8.05 -22.77 -24.21
C ALA A 190 7.75 -21.37 -23.62
N GLN A 191 6.56 -20.82 -23.87
CA GLN A 191 6.13 -19.55 -23.28
C GLN A 191 5.97 -19.65 -21.77
N LEU A 192 5.43 -20.75 -21.27
CA LEU A 192 5.30 -20.99 -19.84
C LEU A 192 6.68 -21.12 -19.17
N GLU A 193 7.61 -21.88 -19.77
CA GLU A 193 8.98 -22.04 -19.26
C GLU A 193 9.72 -20.71 -19.18
N GLN A 194 9.60 -19.85 -20.19
CA GLN A 194 10.19 -18.51 -20.17
C GLN A 194 9.56 -17.60 -19.11
N ALA A 195 8.23 -17.66 -18.95
CA ALA A 195 7.55 -16.90 -17.91
C ALA A 195 7.98 -17.34 -16.50
N VAL A 196 8.13 -18.66 -16.27
CA VAL A 196 8.65 -19.19 -15.01
C VAL A 196 10.08 -18.72 -14.77
N ALA A 197 10.96 -18.81 -15.78
CA ALA A 197 12.34 -18.33 -15.65
C ALA A 197 12.42 -16.83 -15.32
N LEU A 198 11.53 -16.02 -15.89
CA LEU A 198 11.46 -14.59 -15.54
C LEU A 198 10.98 -14.36 -14.11
N ILE A 199 9.99 -15.12 -13.63
CA ILE A 199 9.51 -15.05 -12.25
C ILE A 199 10.65 -15.42 -11.29
N GLU A 200 11.40 -16.48 -11.58
CA GLU A 200 12.56 -16.91 -10.78
C GLU A 200 13.68 -15.85 -10.77
N ALA A 201 13.96 -15.23 -11.93
CA ALA A 201 14.98 -14.18 -12.04
C ALA A 201 14.59 -12.89 -11.30
N LEU A 202 13.30 -12.60 -11.16
CA LEU A 202 12.77 -11.47 -10.40
C LEU A 202 12.48 -11.82 -8.93
N GLY A 203 12.68 -13.09 -8.55
CA GLY A 203 12.49 -13.56 -7.19
C GLY A 203 13.41 -12.80 -6.21
N THR A 204 12.84 -12.30 -5.13
CA THR A 204 13.56 -11.62 -4.05
C THR A 204 12.94 -11.97 -2.71
N GLU A 205 13.71 -11.87 -1.64
CA GLU A 205 13.17 -11.96 -0.30
C GLU A 205 12.27 -10.74 -0.01
N TRP A 206 11.20 -11.00 0.73
CA TRP A 206 10.30 -9.93 1.14
C TRP A 206 10.96 -9.05 2.20
N ASP A 207 11.36 -7.83 1.79
CA ASP A 207 11.89 -6.80 2.67
C ASP A 207 10.98 -5.56 2.61
N PRO A 208 10.06 -5.37 3.58
CA PRO A 208 9.12 -4.24 3.58
C PRO A 208 9.78 -2.87 3.46
N PRO A 209 10.91 -2.55 4.13
CA PRO A 209 11.63 -1.30 3.98
C PRO A 209 12.12 -0.96 2.57
N ALA A 210 12.30 -1.96 1.71
CA ALA A 210 12.72 -1.74 0.32
C ALA A 210 11.59 -1.17 -0.56
N TRP A 211 10.34 -1.21 -0.08
CA TRP A 211 9.16 -0.75 -0.80
C TRP A 211 8.68 0.60 -0.27
N GLU A 212 9.17 1.68 -0.89
CA GLU A 212 8.83 3.04 -0.49
C GLU A 212 7.60 3.58 -1.23
N ASP A 213 6.80 4.38 -0.53
CA ASP A 213 5.72 5.16 -1.15
C ASP A 213 6.29 6.35 -1.93
N ARG A 214 6.56 6.10 -3.21
CA ARG A 214 7.13 7.10 -4.13
C ARG A 214 6.19 8.29 -4.38
N TYR A 215 4.88 8.08 -4.25
CA TYR A 215 3.92 9.17 -4.40
C TYR A 215 4.01 10.13 -3.22
N ARG A 216 4.01 9.60 -2.01
CA ARG A 216 4.17 10.39 -0.78
C ARG A 216 5.49 11.17 -0.80
N ALA A 217 6.59 10.54 -1.13
CA ALA A 217 7.90 11.21 -1.22
C ALA A 217 7.87 12.38 -2.20
N ARG A 218 7.27 12.22 -3.38
CA ARG A 218 7.10 13.30 -4.36
C ARG A 218 6.18 14.41 -3.85
N LEU A 219 5.13 14.05 -3.13
CA LEU A 219 4.18 15.01 -2.59
C LEU A 219 4.81 15.85 -1.47
N GLU A 220 5.61 15.22 -0.59
CA GLU A 220 6.40 15.91 0.45
C GLU A 220 7.41 16.88 -0.18
N ASP A 221 8.10 16.49 -1.26
CA ASP A 221 9.00 17.38 -2.02
C ASP A 221 8.25 18.58 -2.61
N VAL A 222 7.06 18.36 -3.17
CA VAL A 222 6.19 19.44 -3.67
C VAL A 222 5.82 20.44 -2.56
N VAL A 223 5.41 19.94 -1.40
CA VAL A 223 5.07 20.76 -0.25
C VAL A 223 6.29 21.56 0.22
N GLU A 224 7.45 20.92 0.31
CA GLU A 224 8.68 21.57 0.77
C GLU A 224 9.17 22.66 -0.22
N ARG A 225 9.09 22.41 -1.53
CA ARG A 225 9.39 23.43 -2.56
C ARG A 225 8.44 24.61 -2.51
N LYS A 226 7.13 24.36 -2.35
CA LYS A 226 6.14 25.43 -2.17
C LYS A 226 6.39 26.25 -0.90
N ARG A 227 6.77 25.58 0.19
CA ARG A 227 7.16 26.25 1.44
C ARG A 227 8.34 27.20 1.24
N LYS A 228 9.27 26.87 0.34
CA LYS A 228 10.41 27.71 -0.05
C LYS A 228 10.08 28.75 -1.11
N GLY A 229 8.81 28.92 -1.50
CA GLY A 229 8.38 29.91 -2.51
C GLY A 229 8.70 29.52 -3.95
N GLN A 230 9.06 28.27 -4.22
CA GLN A 230 9.38 27.80 -5.56
C GLN A 230 8.11 27.47 -6.36
N THR A 231 8.08 27.88 -7.62
CA THR A 231 6.98 27.51 -8.54
C THR A 231 7.20 26.08 -9.06
N ILE A 232 6.19 25.23 -8.93
CA ILE A 232 6.24 23.86 -9.44
C ILE A 232 5.55 23.84 -10.79
N LYS A 233 6.27 23.44 -11.83
CA LYS A 233 5.67 23.10 -13.12
C LYS A 233 5.19 21.65 -13.05
N ALA A 234 3.93 21.40 -13.36
CA ALA A 234 3.43 20.04 -13.52
C ALA A 234 4.29 19.33 -14.58
N PRO A 235 4.75 18.09 -14.32
CA PRO A 235 5.37 17.29 -15.35
C PRO A 235 4.38 17.17 -16.51
N LYS A 236 4.84 17.30 -17.73
CA LYS A 236 4.02 16.90 -18.88
C LYS A 236 3.67 15.43 -18.68
N GLU A 237 2.39 15.11 -18.66
CA GLU A 237 1.93 13.73 -18.62
C GLU A 237 2.57 12.99 -19.80
N ALA A 238 3.54 12.15 -19.49
CA ALA A 238 3.91 11.09 -20.40
C ALA A 238 2.77 10.06 -20.32
N THR A 239 1.79 10.18 -21.18
CA THR A 239 0.80 9.14 -21.43
C THR A 239 1.55 7.99 -22.12
N GLU A 240 2.27 7.19 -21.34
CA GLU A 240 2.67 5.87 -21.79
C GLU A 240 1.39 5.04 -21.88
N GLN A 241 0.78 5.07 -23.05
CA GLN A 241 -0.26 4.10 -23.38
C GLN A 241 0.42 2.73 -23.41
N PRO A 242 -0.12 1.73 -22.70
CA PRO A 242 0.41 0.38 -22.81
C PRO A 242 0.37 -0.03 -24.29
N SER A 243 1.54 -0.12 -24.91
CA SER A 243 1.63 -0.65 -26.27
C SER A 243 1.12 -2.08 -26.28
N PRO A 244 0.23 -2.45 -27.20
CA PRO A 244 -0.12 -3.84 -27.37
C PRO A 244 1.18 -4.62 -27.62
N VAL A 245 1.39 -5.69 -26.85
CA VAL A 245 2.58 -6.54 -27.01
C VAL A 245 2.42 -7.36 -28.29
N PRO A 246 3.08 -6.99 -29.40
CA PRO A 246 2.86 -7.65 -30.69
C PRO A 246 3.42 -9.07 -30.72
N ASP A 247 4.46 -9.34 -29.93
CA ASP A 247 5.09 -10.63 -29.78
C ASP A 247 5.43 -10.89 -28.30
N LEU A 248 4.63 -11.74 -27.65
CA LEU A 248 4.81 -12.10 -26.26
C LEU A 248 6.18 -12.76 -26.01
N MET A 249 6.68 -13.55 -26.96
CA MET A 249 7.99 -14.23 -26.84
C MET A 249 9.13 -13.23 -26.83
N ALA A 250 9.16 -12.31 -27.77
CA ALA A 250 10.18 -11.26 -27.83
C ALA A 250 10.15 -10.35 -26.58
N ALA A 251 8.95 -10.06 -26.05
CA ALA A 251 8.80 -9.29 -24.82
C ALA A 251 9.34 -10.05 -23.59
N LEU A 252 9.07 -11.35 -23.48
CA LEU A 252 9.59 -12.19 -22.38
C LEU A 252 11.12 -12.34 -22.45
N GLU A 253 11.69 -12.56 -23.64
CA GLU A 253 13.13 -12.64 -23.85
C GLU A 253 13.84 -11.34 -23.46
N LYS A 254 13.30 -10.20 -23.88
CA LYS A 254 13.82 -8.88 -23.53
C LYS A 254 13.77 -8.64 -22.03
N SER A 255 12.64 -8.93 -21.37
CA SER A 255 12.48 -8.78 -19.92
C SER A 255 13.42 -9.69 -19.14
N LEU A 256 13.66 -10.92 -19.61
CA LEU A 256 14.61 -11.85 -18.99
C LEU A 256 16.05 -11.34 -19.12
N ALA A 257 16.43 -10.79 -20.27
CA ALA A 257 17.75 -10.20 -20.50
C ALA A 257 17.97 -8.98 -19.57
N GLU A 258 16.95 -8.11 -19.42
CA GLU A 258 16.99 -6.95 -18.52
C GLU A 258 17.09 -7.37 -17.04
N ALA A 259 16.33 -8.38 -16.61
CA ALA A 259 16.40 -8.93 -15.25
C ALA A 259 17.77 -9.57 -14.95
N GLY A 260 18.37 -10.28 -15.91
CA GLY A 260 19.70 -10.88 -15.79
C GLY A 260 20.83 -9.84 -15.70
N SER A 261 20.68 -8.68 -16.32
CA SER A 261 21.67 -7.60 -16.26
C SER A 261 21.58 -6.76 -14.98
N GLY A 262 20.44 -6.76 -14.29
CA GLY A 262 20.20 -5.99 -13.05
C GLY A 262 20.69 -6.67 -11.75
N SER A 263 21.06 -7.96 -11.79
CA SER A 263 21.46 -8.72 -10.60
C SER A 263 22.92 -8.51 -10.14
N GLY A 264 23.66 -7.61 -10.75
CA GLY A 264 25.08 -7.38 -10.46
C GLY A 264 25.41 -6.02 -9.89
N SER A 265 24.74 -5.50 -8.85
CA SER A 265 25.30 -4.44 -8.01
C SER A 265 24.29 -3.92 -6.99
N LYS A 266 24.38 -4.39 -5.74
CA LYS A 266 24.30 -3.56 -4.52
C LYS A 266 24.49 -4.43 -3.27
N SER A 267 25.73 -4.75 -2.99
CA SER A 267 26.16 -5.07 -1.63
C SER A 267 27.17 -4.01 -1.21
N GLY A 268 26.85 -3.31 -0.15
CA GLY A 268 27.88 -2.86 0.76
C GLY A 268 28.29 -1.40 0.76
N SER A 269 28.02 -0.81 1.89
CA SER A 269 28.90 0.10 2.64
C SER A 269 28.94 1.57 2.29
N GLY A 270 28.47 2.34 3.28
CA GLY A 270 28.65 3.78 3.35
C GLY A 270 30.11 4.21 3.44
N LYS A 271 30.36 5.42 2.97
CA LYS A 271 31.10 6.48 3.71
C LYS A 271 31.44 7.68 2.86
N LYS A 272 31.19 8.83 3.46
CA LYS A 272 31.91 10.12 3.39
C LYS A 272 31.96 10.90 2.09
N ALA A 273 31.39 12.08 2.22
CA ALA A 273 31.69 13.26 1.43
C ALA A 273 33.19 13.59 1.39
N ALA A 274 33.69 13.92 0.20
CA ALA A 274 34.87 14.77 0.05
C ALA A 274 34.92 15.40 -1.34
N ALA A 275 34.86 16.72 -1.35
CA ALA A 275 35.57 17.67 -2.19
C ALA A 275 35.75 17.44 -3.70
N LYS A 276 35.26 18.44 -4.42
CA LYS A 276 35.59 18.83 -5.79
C LYS A 276 37.11 18.85 -6.06
N GLN A 277 37.49 18.25 -7.17
CA GLN A 277 38.63 18.71 -7.97
C GLN A 277 38.29 18.65 -9.46
N PRO A 278 38.84 19.51 -10.33
CA PRO A 278 38.38 19.73 -11.69
C PRO A 278 38.92 18.65 -12.65
N PRO A 279 38.29 18.49 -13.84
CA PRO A 279 38.62 17.40 -14.75
C PRO A 279 39.96 17.67 -15.48
N ALA A 280 40.77 16.63 -15.46
CA ALA A 280 41.91 16.51 -16.37
C ALA A 280 41.44 15.96 -17.71
N GLU A 281 42.03 16.49 -18.74
CA GLU A 281 41.86 16.22 -20.17
C GLU A 281 41.71 14.71 -20.48
N ALA A 282 40.59 14.36 -21.11
CA ALA A 282 40.33 13.04 -21.66
C ALA A 282 40.90 13.03 -23.12
N ARG A 283 41.81 12.12 -23.32
CA ARG A 283 42.38 11.74 -24.60
C ARG A 283 41.33 10.97 -25.43
N ASP A 284 41.42 11.19 -26.73
CA ASP A 284 40.79 10.56 -27.87
C ASP A 284 40.34 9.12 -27.62
N GLY A 285 39.05 8.90 -27.53
CA GLY A 285 38.36 7.62 -27.57
C GLY A 285 37.54 7.58 -28.87
N ASP A 286 37.61 6.45 -29.57
CA ASP A 286 36.98 6.16 -30.85
C ASP A 286 35.53 6.67 -30.90
N LEU A 287 35.22 7.64 -31.77
CA LEU A 287 33.90 8.24 -31.94
C LEU A 287 32.81 7.21 -32.30
N ALA A 288 33.23 6.05 -32.80
CA ALA A 288 32.35 4.94 -33.14
C ALA A 288 31.66 4.29 -31.94
N ASP A 289 32.28 4.34 -30.74
CA ASP A 289 31.75 3.74 -29.50
C ASP A 289 30.77 4.63 -28.74
N LEU A 290 30.68 5.92 -29.11
CA LEU A 290 29.77 6.86 -28.48
C LEU A 290 28.32 6.66 -28.95
N SER A 291 27.36 6.91 -28.04
CA SER A 291 25.95 6.94 -28.41
C SER A 291 25.61 8.14 -29.31
N ARG A 292 24.47 8.09 -30.00
CA ARG A 292 24.01 9.23 -30.82
C ARG A 292 23.81 10.51 -30.01
N GLU A 293 23.42 10.37 -28.73
CA GLU A 293 23.23 11.52 -27.83
C GLU A 293 24.55 12.17 -27.45
N GLU A 294 25.56 11.38 -27.11
CA GLU A 294 26.91 11.86 -26.78
C GLU A 294 27.60 12.50 -27.99
N LEU A 295 27.41 11.95 -29.20
CA LEU A 295 27.89 12.53 -30.43
C LEU A 295 27.16 13.84 -30.76
N TYR A 296 25.88 13.94 -30.42
CA TYR A 296 25.10 15.18 -30.63
C TYR A 296 25.54 16.28 -29.65
N GLU A 297 25.80 15.96 -28.38
CA GLU A 297 26.34 16.92 -27.42
C GLU A 297 27.72 17.43 -27.87
N ARG A 298 28.59 16.56 -28.37
CA ARG A 298 29.90 16.90 -28.86
C ARG A 298 29.82 17.78 -30.14
N ALA A 299 28.93 17.43 -31.04
CA ALA A 299 28.63 18.25 -32.24
C ALA A 299 27.98 19.61 -31.89
N GLN A 300 27.37 19.70 -30.70
CA GLN A 300 26.86 20.97 -30.17
C GLN A 300 27.97 21.83 -29.57
N GLU A 301 28.95 21.24 -28.91
CA GLU A 301 30.13 21.93 -28.36
C GLU A 301 31.03 22.46 -29.49
N GLU A 302 31.15 21.71 -30.60
CA GLU A 302 31.95 22.09 -31.76
C GLU A 302 31.17 22.93 -32.81
N ASP A 303 29.93 23.31 -32.50
CA ASP A 303 29.03 24.16 -33.28
C ASP A 303 28.79 23.65 -34.72
N VAL A 304 28.70 22.33 -34.92
CA VAL A 304 28.44 21.68 -36.20
C VAL A 304 27.08 22.09 -36.76
N PRO A 305 27.00 22.71 -37.93
CA PRO A 305 25.73 23.16 -38.49
C PRO A 305 24.91 21.97 -39.01
N GLY A 306 23.58 21.99 -38.75
CA GLY A 306 22.66 20.95 -39.22
C GLY A 306 22.60 19.68 -38.38
N ARG A 307 23.26 19.59 -37.21
CA ARG A 307 23.35 18.45 -36.29
C ARG A 307 22.01 17.82 -35.88
N SER A 308 20.93 18.61 -35.88
CA SER A 308 19.61 18.12 -35.46
C SER A 308 18.96 17.13 -36.43
N SER A 309 19.41 17.09 -37.68
CA SER A 309 18.90 16.19 -38.71
C SER A 309 19.89 15.07 -39.09
N MET A 310 21.06 15.00 -38.45
CA MET A 310 22.11 14.03 -38.74
C MET A 310 21.88 12.68 -38.04
N SER A 311 22.15 11.60 -38.77
CA SER A 311 22.25 10.23 -38.22
C SER A 311 23.54 10.05 -37.42
N LYS A 312 23.69 8.95 -36.67
CA LYS A 312 24.90 8.64 -35.91
C LYS A 312 26.15 8.65 -36.75
N GLY A 313 26.09 8.08 -37.97
CA GLY A 313 27.23 8.05 -38.91
C GLY A 313 27.60 9.44 -39.40
N GLU A 314 26.63 10.28 -39.78
CA GLU A 314 26.86 11.65 -40.21
C GLU A 314 27.40 12.55 -39.09
N LEU A 315 27.05 12.29 -37.83
CA LEU A 315 27.63 13.01 -36.69
C LEU A 315 29.09 12.62 -36.47
N ILE A 316 29.44 11.34 -36.66
CA ILE A 316 30.83 10.86 -36.57
C ILE A 316 31.65 11.49 -37.66
N ASP A 317 31.18 11.45 -38.92
CA ASP A 317 31.87 12.04 -40.08
C ASP A 317 32.06 13.56 -39.96
N ALA A 318 31.11 14.25 -39.33
CA ALA A 318 31.16 15.67 -39.09
C ALA A 318 32.05 16.10 -37.91
N LEU A 319 32.34 15.19 -36.97
CA LEU A 319 33.23 15.39 -35.83
C LEU A 319 34.69 14.92 -36.14
N ASP A 320 34.87 14.12 -37.19
CA ASP A 320 36.19 13.59 -37.61
C ASP A 320 36.86 14.47 -38.68
N GLY A 321 36.15 15.45 -39.23
CA GLY A 321 36.61 16.37 -40.27
C GLY A 321 36.83 17.78 -39.81
#